data_d56c738badd4c603c2ef04d514ec8f1f
#
_entry.id   d56c738badd4c603c2ef04d514ec8f1f
#
_cell.length_a   1.000
_cell.length_b   1.000
_cell.length_c   1.000
_cell.angle_alpha   90.00
_cell.angle_beta   90.00
_cell.angle_gamma   90.00
#
_symmetry.space_group_name_H-M   'P 1'
#
loop_
_entity.id
_entity.type
_entity.pdbx_description
1 polymer ?
#
loop_
_entity_poly.entity_id
_entity_poly.type
_entity_poly.pdbx_seq_one_letter_code
_entity_poly.pdbx_strand_id
1 'polypeptide(L)'
;MATNKPRNVRNNNPLNIRANGIKWDGAVGDDGEFVKFESPEMGFRAAFKTLMTYRNKHGLNTVEGIINRWAPSSENHTENYIDFVHSRLGTSRAWFFDDEIPLEKYPQLILAMADFEGAKGAFNLTQVQRGIALA
;
A
#
# COMPACT_ATOMS: atom_id res chain seq x y z
N MET A 1 -8.73 23.55 -16.00
CA MET A 1 -8.80 22.21 -16.57
C MET A 1 -8.73 21.16 -15.49
N ALA A 2 -9.68 20.27 -15.45
CA ALA A 2 -9.67 19.20 -14.48
C ALA A 2 -8.53 18.24 -14.80
N THR A 3 -7.80 17.82 -13.78
CA THR A 3 -6.80 16.78 -13.92
C THR A 3 -7.46 15.46 -13.57
N ASN A 4 -7.27 14.46 -14.41
CA ASN A 4 -7.81 13.12 -14.16
C ASN A 4 -6.82 12.26 -13.38
N LYS A 5 -6.11 12.86 -12.43
CA LYS A 5 -5.19 12.11 -11.60
C LYS A 5 -5.97 11.15 -10.70
N PRO A 6 -5.49 9.93 -10.54
CA PRO A 6 -6.08 9.00 -9.58
C PRO A 6 -6.12 9.60 -8.18
N ARG A 7 -7.05 9.12 -7.39
CA ARG A 7 -7.28 9.61 -6.05
C ARG A 7 -6.04 9.51 -5.16
N ASN A 8 -5.31 8.39 -5.27
CA ASN A 8 -4.10 8.19 -4.48
C ASN A 8 -3.00 9.21 -4.83
N VAL A 9 -2.94 9.65 -6.08
CA VAL A 9 -1.99 10.68 -6.51
C VAL A 9 -2.42 12.05 -5.98
N ARG A 10 -3.71 12.40 -6.15
CA ARG A 10 -4.24 13.69 -5.71
C ARG A 10 -4.08 13.90 -4.20
N ASN A 11 -4.21 12.84 -3.43
CA ASN A 11 -4.20 12.92 -1.98
C ASN A 11 -2.80 12.69 -1.38
N ASN A 12 -1.78 12.46 -2.21
CA ASN A 12 -0.46 12.02 -1.73
C ASN A 12 -0.60 10.82 -0.79
N ASN A 13 -1.54 9.95 -1.09
CA ASN A 13 -1.88 8.78 -0.28
C ASN A 13 -1.78 7.53 -1.16
N PRO A 14 -0.55 7.05 -1.42
CA PRO A 14 -0.32 6.06 -2.48
C PRO A 14 -1.12 4.77 -2.34
N LEU A 15 -1.40 4.33 -1.13
CA LEU A 15 -2.13 3.09 -0.88
C LEU A 15 -3.59 3.32 -0.47
N ASN A 16 -4.11 4.54 -0.64
CA ASN A 16 -5.51 4.85 -0.35
C ASN A 16 -5.91 4.48 1.09
N ILE A 17 -5.12 4.96 2.05
CA ILE A 17 -5.43 4.75 3.48
C ILE A 17 -6.73 5.50 3.81
N ARG A 18 -7.69 4.78 4.40
CA ARG A 18 -8.98 5.37 4.73
C ARG A 18 -8.87 6.28 5.94
N ALA A 19 -9.64 7.36 5.92
CA ALA A 19 -9.77 8.26 7.05
C ALA A 19 -10.63 7.57 8.13
N ASN A 20 -9.98 7.14 9.20
CA ASN A 20 -10.62 6.36 10.26
C ASN A 20 -10.35 6.93 11.66
N GLY A 21 -10.01 8.22 11.73
CA GLY A 21 -9.75 8.88 13.01
C GLY A 21 -8.32 8.80 13.50
N ILE A 22 -7.46 8.02 12.84
CA ILE A 22 -6.05 7.99 13.20
C ILE A 22 -5.40 9.28 12.71
N LYS A 23 -4.67 9.94 13.61
CA LYS A 23 -3.93 11.16 13.27
C LYS A 23 -2.53 10.81 12.81
N TRP A 24 -2.39 10.60 11.51
CA TRP A 24 -1.10 10.28 10.92
C TRP A 24 -0.20 11.53 10.86
N ASP A 25 1.09 11.35 11.10
CA ASP A 25 2.06 12.40 10.83
C ASP A 25 2.01 12.76 9.35
N GLY A 26 2.00 14.05 9.06
CA GLY A 26 1.93 14.53 7.68
C GLY A 26 0.55 14.55 7.07
N ALA A 27 -0.48 14.11 7.79
CA ALA A 27 -1.85 14.21 7.31
C ALA A 27 -2.32 15.67 7.39
N VAL A 28 -2.92 16.16 6.31
CA VAL A 28 -3.41 17.54 6.21
C VAL A 28 -4.93 17.61 6.08
N GLY A 29 -5.60 16.49 6.16
CA GLY A 29 -7.05 16.40 6.05
C GLY A 29 -7.46 15.08 5.40
N ASP A 30 -8.67 15.07 4.82
CA ASP A 30 -9.16 13.93 4.06
C ASP A 30 -10.10 14.43 2.96
N ASP A 31 -10.46 13.52 2.06
CA ASP A 31 -11.40 13.85 0.97
C ASP A 31 -12.81 13.34 1.26
N GLY A 32 -13.10 13.01 2.51
CA GLY A 32 -14.35 12.40 2.92
C GLY A 32 -14.29 10.89 3.04
N GLU A 33 -13.27 10.27 2.45
CA GLU A 33 -13.09 8.82 2.47
C GLU A 33 -11.62 8.46 2.77
N PHE A 34 -10.68 9.09 2.08
CA PHE A 34 -9.25 8.78 2.21
C PHE A 34 -8.47 9.95 2.78
N VAL A 35 -7.43 9.64 3.53
CA VAL A 35 -6.53 10.64 4.12
C VAL A 35 -5.79 11.40 3.02
N LYS A 36 -5.58 12.71 3.23
CA LYS A 36 -4.68 13.53 2.41
C LYS A 36 -3.39 13.76 3.17
N PHE A 37 -2.27 13.51 2.51
CA PHE A 37 -0.95 13.74 3.12
C PHE A 37 -0.26 14.93 2.47
N GLU A 38 0.68 15.53 3.18
CA GLU A 38 1.45 16.68 2.68
C GLU A 38 2.41 16.28 1.57
N SER A 39 2.80 15.01 1.51
CA SER A 39 3.70 14.47 0.49
C SER A 39 3.44 12.98 0.30
N PRO A 40 3.82 12.41 -0.88
CA PRO A 40 3.75 10.97 -1.06
C PRO A 40 4.57 10.19 -0.05
N GLU A 41 5.72 10.73 0.35
CA GLU A 41 6.60 10.09 1.33
C GLU A 41 5.90 9.90 2.67
N MET A 42 5.12 10.88 3.11
CA MET A 42 4.34 10.74 4.36
C MET A 42 3.23 9.72 4.21
N GLY A 43 2.63 9.62 3.04
CA GLY A 43 1.67 8.56 2.73
C GLY A 43 2.32 7.19 2.75
N PHE A 44 3.51 7.04 2.19
CA PHE A 44 4.26 5.79 2.23
C PHE A 44 4.70 5.43 3.65
N ARG A 45 5.07 6.43 4.44
CA ARG A 45 5.36 6.22 5.85
C ARG A 45 4.19 5.57 6.58
N ALA A 46 3.01 6.13 6.40
CA ALA A 46 1.79 5.59 7.03
C ALA A 46 1.48 4.18 6.55
N ALA A 47 1.64 3.92 5.25
CA ALA A 47 1.43 2.59 4.68
C ALA A 47 2.41 1.57 5.28
N PHE A 48 3.68 1.92 5.37
CA PHE A 48 4.69 1.03 5.95
C PHE A 48 4.37 0.72 7.41
N LYS A 49 4.01 1.73 8.19
CA LYS A 49 3.65 1.51 9.60
C LYS A 49 2.44 0.59 9.75
N THR A 50 1.46 0.73 8.86
CA THR A 50 0.30 -0.15 8.86
C THR A 50 0.69 -1.59 8.55
N LEU A 51 1.55 -1.80 7.53
CA LEU A 51 2.01 -3.14 7.17
C LEU A 51 2.87 -3.75 8.26
N MET A 52 3.65 -2.94 8.99
CA MET A 52 4.41 -3.44 10.15
C MET A 52 3.48 -3.86 11.29
N THR A 53 2.36 -3.16 11.47
CA THR A 53 1.35 -3.58 12.44
C THR A 53 0.73 -4.93 12.02
N TYR A 54 0.45 -5.10 10.74
CA TYR A 54 -0.03 -6.39 10.22
C TYR A 54 0.97 -7.50 10.54
N ARG A 55 2.24 -7.26 10.26
CA ARG A 55 3.30 -8.25 10.48
C ARG A 55 3.48 -8.56 11.97
N ASN A 56 3.63 -7.52 12.78
CA ASN A 56 4.06 -7.67 14.18
C ASN A 56 2.93 -8.01 15.13
N LYS A 57 1.73 -7.50 14.88
CA LYS A 57 0.58 -7.73 15.78
C LYS A 57 -0.36 -8.81 15.28
N HIS A 58 -0.47 -9.01 13.97
CA HIS A 58 -1.46 -9.91 13.39
C HIS A 58 -0.84 -11.10 12.66
N GLY A 59 0.48 -11.17 12.58
CA GLY A 59 1.16 -12.26 11.89
C GLY A 59 0.91 -12.30 10.38
N LEU A 60 0.50 -11.16 9.78
CA LEU A 60 0.22 -11.07 8.35
C LEU A 60 1.47 -10.62 7.62
N ASN A 61 2.23 -11.56 7.11
CA ASN A 61 3.52 -11.32 6.47
C ASN A 61 3.64 -12.01 5.10
N THR A 62 2.52 -12.38 4.50
CA THR A 62 2.47 -12.98 3.17
C THR A 62 1.64 -12.08 2.26
N VAL A 63 1.77 -12.25 0.94
CA VAL A 63 0.99 -11.46 -0.02
C VAL A 63 -0.51 -11.69 0.22
N GLU A 64 -0.95 -12.94 0.30
CA GLU A 64 -2.37 -13.23 0.50
C GLU A 64 -2.88 -12.65 1.81
N GLY A 65 -2.14 -12.85 2.90
CA GLY A 65 -2.55 -12.37 4.22
C GLY A 65 -2.69 -10.85 4.25
N ILE A 66 -1.69 -10.16 3.70
CA ILE A 66 -1.68 -8.69 3.66
C ILE A 66 -2.83 -8.17 2.80
N ILE A 67 -2.96 -8.67 1.57
CA ILE A 67 -3.93 -8.12 0.62
C ILE A 67 -5.36 -8.47 1.03
N ASN A 68 -5.60 -9.64 1.59
CA ASN A 68 -6.93 -9.99 2.08
C ASN A 68 -7.40 -9.05 3.20
N ARG A 69 -6.50 -8.59 4.03
CA ARG A 69 -6.84 -7.62 5.06
C ARG A 69 -6.94 -6.19 4.51
N TRP A 70 -6.03 -5.84 3.57
CA TRP A 70 -5.97 -4.49 3.01
C TRP A 70 -7.18 -4.18 2.14
N ALA A 71 -7.59 -5.12 1.31
CA ALA A 71 -8.63 -4.91 0.30
C ALA A 71 -9.63 -6.07 0.27
N PRO A 72 -10.46 -6.23 1.30
CA PRO A 72 -11.39 -7.36 1.39
C PRO A 72 -12.70 -7.15 0.62
N SER A 73 -12.80 -6.11 -0.19
CA SER A 73 -14.08 -5.61 -0.72
C SER A 73 -14.80 -6.57 -1.66
N SER A 74 -14.07 -7.37 -2.46
CA SER A 74 -14.69 -8.37 -3.32
C SER A 74 -13.67 -9.43 -3.67
N GLU A 75 -14.17 -10.65 -3.90
CA GLU A 75 -13.31 -11.78 -4.21
C GLU A 75 -12.48 -11.55 -5.46
N ASN A 76 -13.10 -11.12 -6.56
CA ASN A 76 -12.39 -10.90 -7.83
C ASN A 76 -11.37 -9.78 -7.73
N HIS A 77 -11.72 -8.68 -7.07
CA HIS A 77 -10.82 -7.56 -6.89
C HIS A 77 -9.61 -7.97 -6.04
N THR A 78 -9.87 -8.67 -4.94
CA THR A 78 -8.81 -9.13 -4.03
C THR A 78 -7.88 -10.11 -4.73
N GLU A 79 -8.43 -11.06 -5.49
CA GLU A 79 -7.63 -12.03 -6.23
C GLU A 79 -6.75 -11.36 -7.29
N ASN A 80 -7.30 -10.41 -8.02
CA ASN A 80 -6.54 -9.66 -9.01
C ASN A 80 -5.41 -8.86 -8.37
N TYR A 81 -5.66 -8.30 -7.21
CA TYR A 81 -4.66 -7.55 -6.45
C TYR A 81 -3.52 -8.47 -6.02
N ILE A 82 -3.85 -9.64 -5.47
CA ILE A 82 -2.87 -10.62 -5.05
C ILE A 82 -1.99 -11.05 -6.23
N ASP A 83 -2.61 -11.37 -7.37
CA ASP A 83 -1.89 -11.79 -8.57
C ASP A 83 -0.97 -10.68 -9.08
N PHE A 84 -1.44 -9.44 -9.06
CA PHE A 84 -0.63 -8.29 -9.47
C PHE A 84 0.61 -8.15 -8.61
N VAL A 85 0.44 -8.22 -7.29
CA VAL A 85 1.56 -8.08 -6.35
C VAL A 85 2.57 -9.19 -6.56
N HIS A 86 2.11 -10.44 -6.68
CA HIS A 86 3.01 -11.55 -6.95
C HIS A 86 3.81 -11.35 -8.24
N SER A 87 3.15 -10.87 -9.30
CA SER A 87 3.86 -10.62 -10.57
C SER A 87 4.96 -9.57 -10.41
N ARG A 88 4.72 -8.56 -9.59
CA ARG A 88 5.69 -7.48 -9.37
C ARG A 88 6.83 -7.90 -8.46
N LEU A 89 6.59 -8.81 -7.54
CA LEU A 89 7.64 -9.33 -6.66
C LEU A 89 8.44 -10.46 -7.28
N GLY A 90 8.02 -10.97 -8.44
CA GLY A 90 8.66 -12.11 -9.07
C GLY A 90 8.39 -13.41 -8.33
N THR A 91 7.28 -13.48 -7.62
CA THR A 91 6.85 -14.67 -6.87
C THR A 91 5.57 -15.21 -7.49
N SER A 92 5.18 -16.41 -7.08
CA SER A 92 3.93 -17.01 -7.50
C SER A 92 3.19 -17.55 -6.30
N ARG A 93 1.87 -17.67 -6.44
CA ARG A 93 1.06 -18.28 -5.40
C ARG A 93 1.45 -19.74 -5.26
N ALA A 94 1.90 -20.09 -4.08
CA ALA A 94 2.29 -21.47 -3.81
C ALA A 94 1.05 -22.35 -3.72
N TRP A 95 1.18 -23.58 -4.14
CA TRP A 95 0.12 -24.58 -4.05
C TRP A 95 -0.34 -24.80 -2.62
N PHE A 96 0.62 -24.81 -1.71
CA PHE A 96 0.41 -25.27 -0.36
C PHE A 96 0.34 -24.15 0.65
N PHE A 97 1.13 -23.12 0.42
CA PHE A 97 1.22 -21.98 1.35
C PHE A 97 1.87 -20.82 0.64
N ASP A 98 1.63 -19.67 1.18
CA ASP A 98 2.17 -18.41 0.72
C ASP A 98 3.45 -18.12 1.52
N ASP A 99 4.51 -17.74 0.83
CA ASP A 99 5.80 -17.51 1.48
C ASP A 99 5.82 -16.18 2.23
N GLU A 100 6.52 -16.18 3.36
CA GLU A 100 6.76 -14.95 4.11
C GLU A 100 7.56 -13.96 3.26
N ILE A 101 7.12 -12.71 3.25
CA ILE A 101 7.81 -11.62 2.55
C ILE A 101 8.94 -11.12 3.45
N PRO A 102 10.21 -11.21 3.05
CA PRO A 102 11.29 -10.66 3.86
C PRO A 102 11.21 -9.13 3.91
N LEU A 103 11.69 -8.55 5.00
CA LEU A 103 11.60 -7.10 5.22
C LEU A 103 12.23 -6.29 4.10
N GLU A 104 13.32 -6.75 3.52
CA GLU A 104 13.99 -6.05 2.41
C GLU A 104 13.15 -5.97 1.15
N LYS A 105 12.08 -6.74 1.04
CA LYS A 105 11.16 -6.70 -0.11
C LYS A 105 9.94 -5.81 0.13
N TYR A 106 9.78 -5.28 1.33
CA TYR A 106 8.64 -4.40 1.60
C TYR A 106 8.61 -3.14 0.72
N PRO A 107 9.74 -2.53 0.36
CA PRO A 107 9.66 -1.40 -0.57
C PRO A 107 9.01 -1.78 -1.92
N GLN A 108 9.37 -2.93 -2.49
CA GLN A 108 8.78 -3.39 -3.74
C GLN A 108 7.30 -3.77 -3.57
N LEU A 109 6.96 -4.40 -2.44
CA LEU A 109 5.57 -4.70 -2.10
C LEU A 109 4.72 -3.44 -2.07
N ILE A 110 5.20 -2.43 -1.36
CA ILE A 110 4.46 -1.16 -1.19
C ILE A 110 4.32 -0.44 -2.52
N LEU A 111 5.36 -0.42 -3.34
CA LEU A 111 5.28 0.21 -4.67
C LEU A 111 4.29 -0.54 -5.57
N ALA A 112 4.29 -1.86 -5.54
CA ALA A 112 3.32 -2.66 -6.28
C ALA A 112 1.89 -2.33 -5.84
N MET A 113 1.66 -2.22 -4.54
CA MET A 113 0.35 -1.86 -4.01
C MET A 113 -0.07 -0.46 -4.48
N ALA A 114 0.84 0.50 -4.46
CA ALA A 114 0.56 1.85 -4.94
C ALA A 114 0.17 1.85 -6.43
N ASP A 115 0.87 1.06 -7.24
CA ASP A 115 0.56 0.94 -8.66
C ASP A 115 -0.81 0.31 -8.90
N PHE A 116 -1.21 -0.62 -8.07
CA PHE A 116 -2.54 -1.24 -8.18
C PHE A 116 -3.64 -0.29 -7.72
N GLU A 117 -3.37 0.52 -6.69
CA GLU A 117 -4.37 1.44 -6.14
C GLU A 117 -4.69 2.61 -7.07
N GLY A 118 -3.78 2.93 -7.99
CA GLY A 118 -3.97 4.02 -8.92
C GLY A 118 -3.32 3.77 -10.27
N ALA A 119 -2.51 4.71 -10.75
CA ALA A 119 -1.83 4.59 -12.03
C ALA A 119 -0.43 4.01 -11.86
N LYS A 120 -0.08 3.05 -12.70
CA LYS A 120 1.27 2.49 -12.73
C LYS A 120 2.28 3.59 -13.04
N GLY A 121 3.37 3.61 -12.28
CA GLY A 121 4.45 4.55 -12.51
C GLY A 121 4.22 5.95 -11.94
N ALA A 122 3.11 6.17 -11.23
CA ALA A 122 2.86 7.46 -10.60
C ALA A 122 3.86 7.76 -9.47
N PHE A 123 4.40 6.73 -8.85
CA PHE A 123 5.37 6.85 -7.77
C PHE A 123 6.59 5.99 -8.09
N ASN A 124 7.68 6.21 -7.37
CA ASN A 124 8.91 5.45 -7.58
C ASN A 124 9.45 4.88 -6.26
N LEU A 125 10.41 3.99 -6.39
CA LEU A 125 10.98 3.28 -5.24
C LEU A 125 11.69 4.23 -4.26
N THR A 126 12.31 5.29 -4.76
CA THR A 126 12.97 6.28 -3.91
C THR A 126 11.99 6.93 -2.96
N GLN A 127 10.79 7.26 -3.44
CA GLN A 127 9.74 7.84 -2.59
C GLN A 127 9.32 6.85 -1.49
N VAL A 128 9.17 5.58 -1.85
CA VAL A 128 8.84 4.53 -0.87
C VAL A 128 9.94 4.42 0.19
N GLN A 129 11.18 4.36 -0.24
CA GLN A 129 12.32 4.22 0.66
C GLN A 129 12.45 5.42 1.61
N ARG A 130 12.19 6.62 1.11
CA ARG A 130 12.16 7.83 1.95
C ARG A 130 11.05 7.79 2.98
N GLY A 131 9.87 7.32 2.59
CA GLY A 131 8.76 7.14 3.52
C GLY A 131 9.09 6.16 4.63
N ILE A 132 9.70 5.03 4.27
CA ILE A 132 10.13 4.02 5.24
C ILE A 132 11.17 4.59 6.20
N ALA A 133 12.11 5.39 5.68
CA ALA A 133 13.15 6.00 6.51
C ALA A 133 12.59 7.00 7.53
N LEU A 134 11.44 7.59 7.24
CA LEU A 134 10.75 8.51 8.15
C LEU A 134 9.93 7.81 9.22
N ALA A 135 9.75 6.50 9.10
CA ALA A 135 8.89 5.75 10.02
C ALA A 135 9.55 5.46 11.39
#